data_67cd7c798e8b46fed7ff7f228368c664
#
_entry.id   67cd7c798e8b46fed7ff7f228368c664
#
_cell.length_a   1.000
_cell.length_b   1.000
_cell.length_c   1.000
_cell.angle_alpha   90.00
_cell.angle_beta   90.00
_cell.angle_gamma   90.00
#
_symmetry.space_group_name_H-M   'P 1'
#
loop_
_entity.id
_entity.type
_entity.pdbx_description
1 polymer ?
#
loop_
_entity_poly.entity_id
_entity_poly.type
_entity_poly.pdbx_seq_one_letter_code
_entity_poly.pdbx_strand_id
1 'polypeptide(L)'
;KGNEGVAAFVARLPNSMGYVEYSYVKQNKLNYAVMQNAAGNFVQPDDETFKAAAAGADWAKSFYQILTNQPGKDAWPISGATFILMHLKQDKPANAAETLKFFNWAYTNGAKAAADLDYVPMPAPVIAAIQKSWGEIKDGAGKPIAFK
;
A
#
# COMPACT_ATOMS: atom_id res chain seq x y z
N LYS A 1 -6.44 20.39 6.50
CA LYS A 1 -5.16 19.68 6.69
C LYS A 1 -5.38 18.23 6.29
N GLY A 2 -4.39 17.57 5.67
CA GLY A 2 -4.52 16.19 5.21
C GLY A 2 -5.31 16.04 3.91
N ASN A 3 -5.57 14.79 3.53
CA ASN A 3 -6.33 14.45 2.32
C ASN A 3 -7.71 15.08 2.29
N GLU A 4 -8.43 15.06 3.42
CA GLU A 4 -9.77 15.66 3.58
C GLU A 4 -9.76 17.15 3.25
N GLY A 5 -8.76 17.88 3.77
CA GLY A 5 -8.62 19.31 3.53
C GLY A 5 -8.36 19.63 2.06
N VAL A 6 -7.44 18.89 1.42
CA VAL A 6 -7.16 19.05 -0.02
C VAL A 6 -8.39 18.73 -0.86
N ALA A 7 -9.03 17.58 -0.63
CA ALA A 7 -10.25 17.18 -1.33
C ALA A 7 -11.36 18.25 -1.22
N ALA A 8 -11.58 18.78 0.01
CA ALA A 8 -12.58 19.82 0.24
C ALA A 8 -12.25 21.13 -0.48
N PHE A 9 -10.96 21.52 -0.56
CA PHE A 9 -10.58 22.73 -1.28
C PHE A 9 -10.74 22.56 -2.79
N VAL A 10 -10.28 21.44 -3.36
CA VAL A 10 -10.43 21.14 -4.79
C VAL A 10 -11.91 21.11 -5.19
N ALA A 11 -12.78 20.52 -4.36
CA ALA A 11 -14.22 20.48 -4.62
C ALA A 11 -14.88 21.87 -4.68
N ARG A 12 -14.34 22.86 -3.95
CA ARG A 12 -14.97 24.19 -3.80
C ARG A 12 -14.35 25.28 -4.65
N LEU A 13 -13.08 25.14 -5.01
CA LEU A 13 -12.34 26.19 -5.72
C LEU A 13 -12.27 25.85 -7.21
N PRO A 14 -12.97 26.59 -8.09
CA PRO A 14 -12.86 26.41 -9.53
C PRO A 14 -11.41 26.57 -9.99
N ASN A 15 -11.00 25.76 -10.99
CA ASN A 15 -9.67 25.78 -11.59
C ASN A 15 -8.53 25.43 -10.60
N SER A 16 -8.86 24.74 -9.50
CA SER A 16 -7.86 24.24 -8.57
C SER A 16 -7.45 22.81 -8.91
N MET A 17 -6.25 22.46 -8.50
CA MET A 17 -5.68 21.11 -8.65
C MET A 17 -5.00 20.72 -7.34
N GLY A 18 -5.10 19.44 -6.97
CA GLY A 18 -4.48 18.89 -5.79
C GLY A 18 -4.15 17.41 -5.96
N TYR A 19 -3.45 16.83 -5.01
CA TYR A 19 -3.24 15.39 -4.93
C TYR A 19 -3.71 14.86 -3.58
N VAL A 20 -4.35 13.71 -3.61
CA VAL A 20 -4.90 12.99 -2.45
C VAL A 20 -4.85 11.49 -2.73
N GLU A 21 -5.03 10.67 -1.70
CA GLU A 21 -5.29 9.25 -1.92
C GLU A 21 -6.54 9.03 -2.78
N TYR A 22 -6.50 8.02 -3.64
CA TYR A 22 -7.55 7.76 -4.62
C TYR A 22 -8.93 7.51 -3.99
N SER A 23 -8.97 6.91 -2.80
CA SER A 23 -10.21 6.73 -2.04
C SER A 23 -10.98 8.05 -1.81
N TYR A 24 -10.25 9.15 -1.53
CA TYR A 24 -10.87 10.46 -1.36
C TYR A 24 -11.46 11.00 -2.67
N VAL A 25 -10.82 10.72 -3.80
CA VAL A 25 -11.34 11.09 -5.13
C VAL A 25 -12.68 10.40 -5.38
N LYS A 26 -12.75 9.08 -5.15
CA LYS A 26 -13.95 8.28 -5.37
C LYS A 26 -15.09 8.64 -4.40
N GLN A 27 -14.80 8.71 -3.11
CA GLN A 27 -15.79 9.02 -2.08
C GLN A 27 -16.40 10.41 -2.25
N ASN A 28 -15.60 11.40 -2.66
CA ASN A 28 -16.07 12.77 -2.89
C ASN A 28 -16.46 13.05 -4.34
N LYS A 29 -16.44 12.03 -5.22
CA LYS A 29 -16.80 12.15 -6.65
C LYS A 29 -16.02 13.28 -7.35
N LEU A 30 -14.74 13.42 -7.04
CA LEU A 30 -13.86 14.42 -7.66
C LEU A 30 -13.42 13.96 -9.05
N ASN A 31 -13.20 14.92 -9.93
CA ASN A 31 -12.55 14.65 -11.21
C ASN A 31 -11.07 14.34 -10.95
N TYR A 32 -10.51 13.45 -11.76
CA TYR A 32 -9.08 13.12 -11.71
C TYR A 32 -8.46 13.19 -13.11
N ALA A 33 -7.17 13.43 -13.15
CA ALA A 33 -6.42 13.49 -14.40
C ALA A 33 -5.92 12.10 -14.80
N VAL A 34 -5.82 11.84 -16.08
CA VAL A 34 -4.93 10.80 -16.62
C VAL A 34 -3.50 11.34 -16.61
N MET A 35 -2.52 10.46 -16.37
CA MET A 35 -1.12 10.85 -16.33
C MET A 35 -0.29 10.02 -17.30
N GLN A 36 0.70 10.65 -17.92
CA GLN A 36 1.66 9.94 -18.74
C GLN A 36 2.68 9.23 -17.84
N ASN A 37 2.85 7.93 -18.02
CA ASN A 37 3.79 7.13 -17.25
C ASN A 37 5.18 7.05 -17.92
N ALA A 38 6.12 6.35 -17.27
CA ALA A 38 7.49 6.18 -17.77
C ALA A 38 7.58 5.50 -19.15
N ALA A 39 6.58 4.70 -19.52
CA ALA A 39 6.49 4.06 -20.83
C ALA A 39 5.88 4.97 -21.92
N GLY A 40 5.50 6.20 -21.59
CA GLY A 40 4.88 7.15 -22.50
C GLY A 40 3.37 7.00 -22.67
N ASN A 41 2.73 6.07 -21.97
CA ASN A 41 1.30 5.82 -22.04
C ASN A 41 0.53 6.72 -21.07
N PHE A 42 -0.66 7.18 -21.48
CA PHE A 42 -1.58 7.87 -20.61
C PHE A 42 -2.46 6.85 -19.89
N VAL A 43 -2.38 6.84 -18.57
CA VAL A 43 -3.11 5.90 -17.69
C VAL A 43 -3.98 6.66 -16.70
N GLN A 44 -5.06 6.03 -16.25
CA GLN A 44 -5.91 6.55 -15.18
C GLN A 44 -5.62 5.83 -13.87
N PRO A 45 -5.97 6.44 -12.70
CA PRO A 45 -5.80 5.78 -11.43
C PRO A 45 -6.91 4.73 -11.24
N ASP A 46 -6.52 3.48 -11.17
CA ASP A 46 -7.40 2.36 -10.84
C ASP A 46 -6.58 1.18 -10.27
N ASP A 47 -7.29 0.14 -9.82
CA ASP A 47 -6.68 -1.04 -9.21
C ASP A 47 -5.62 -1.69 -10.10
N GLU A 48 -5.87 -1.79 -11.40
CA GLU A 48 -4.97 -2.46 -12.33
C GLU A 48 -3.69 -1.66 -12.54
N THR A 49 -3.80 -0.33 -12.64
CA THR A 49 -2.64 0.55 -12.82
C THR A 49 -1.81 0.68 -11.54
N PHE A 50 -2.43 0.60 -10.35
CA PHE A 50 -1.71 0.52 -9.07
C PHE A 50 -1.00 -0.82 -8.89
N LYS A 51 -1.65 -1.94 -9.23
CA LYS A 51 -1.01 -3.28 -9.25
C LYS A 51 0.17 -3.32 -10.22
N ALA A 52 0.02 -2.73 -11.40
CA ALA A 52 1.09 -2.64 -12.39
C ALA A 52 2.31 -1.86 -11.84
N ALA A 53 2.09 -0.77 -11.11
CA ALA A 53 3.15 -0.03 -10.45
C ALA A 53 3.84 -0.86 -9.35
N ALA A 54 3.07 -1.58 -8.54
CA ALA A 54 3.62 -2.46 -7.49
C ALA A 54 4.40 -3.65 -8.07
N ALA A 55 3.94 -4.22 -9.18
CA ALA A 55 4.59 -5.34 -9.85
C ALA A 55 5.96 -4.97 -10.46
N GLY A 56 6.19 -3.68 -10.76
CA GLY A 56 7.47 -3.18 -11.26
C GLY A 56 8.59 -3.09 -10.22
N ALA A 57 8.27 -3.22 -8.93
CA ALA A 57 9.20 -3.08 -7.83
C ALA A 57 9.92 -4.39 -7.46
N ASP A 58 11.18 -4.31 -7.05
CA ASP A 58 11.99 -5.48 -6.62
C ASP A 58 11.80 -5.76 -5.12
N TRP A 59 10.66 -6.35 -4.77
CA TRP A 59 10.30 -6.73 -3.41
C TRP A 59 11.21 -7.82 -2.81
N ALA A 60 11.88 -8.59 -3.65
CA ALA A 60 12.82 -9.62 -3.20
C ALA A 60 14.09 -8.99 -2.61
N LYS A 61 14.50 -7.84 -3.11
CA LYS A 61 15.67 -7.11 -2.65
C LYS A 61 15.40 -6.33 -1.36
N SER A 62 14.24 -5.68 -1.26
CA SER A 62 13.88 -4.86 -0.11
C SER A 62 12.38 -4.62 -0.05
N PHE A 63 11.81 -4.54 1.14
CA PHE A 63 10.46 -4.02 1.34
C PHE A 63 10.37 -2.49 1.27
N TYR A 64 11.50 -1.78 1.39
CA TYR A 64 11.55 -0.34 1.15
C TYR A 64 11.55 -0.09 -0.36
N GLN A 65 10.37 0.16 -0.91
CA GLN A 65 10.16 0.43 -2.33
C GLN A 65 9.46 1.77 -2.53
N ILE A 66 9.99 2.57 -3.44
CA ILE A 66 9.35 3.80 -3.89
C ILE A 66 8.65 3.46 -5.21
N LEU A 67 7.31 3.52 -5.21
CA LEU A 67 6.49 3.07 -6.35
C LEU A 67 6.21 4.18 -7.38
N THR A 68 6.86 5.33 -7.25
CA THR A 68 6.71 6.41 -8.23
C THR A 68 7.43 6.07 -9.52
N ASN A 69 6.79 6.38 -10.63
CA ASN A 69 7.35 6.28 -11.98
C ASN A 69 7.97 4.91 -12.31
N GLN A 70 7.32 3.84 -11.85
CA GLN A 70 7.76 2.47 -12.12
C GLN A 70 7.67 2.15 -13.62
N PRO A 71 8.59 1.30 -14.14
CA PRO A 71 8.52 0.85 -15.52
C PRO A 71 7.29 -0.04 -15.72
N GLY A 72 6.66 0.06 -16.86
CA GLY A 72 5.47 -0.71 -17.22
C GLY A 72 4.48 0.14 -17.98
N LYS A 73 3.91 -0.43 -19.04
CA LYS A 73 3.01 0.30 -19.92
C LYS A 73 1.72 0.79 -19.23
N ASP A 74 1.31 0.11 -18.16
CA ASP A 74 0.07 0.38 -17.43
C ASP A 74 0.32 0.90 -16.01
N ALA A 75 1.59 1.14 -15.60
CA ALA A 75 1.93 1.58 -14.26
C ALA A 75 1.45 3.01 -13.99
N TRP A 76 0.67 3.21 -12.90
CA TRP A 76 0.30 4.54 -12.41
C TRP A 76 1.53 5.26 -11.85
N PRO A 77 1.88 6.48 -12.32
CA PRO A 77 3.18 7.08 -12.04
C PRO A 77 3.35 7.62 -10.61
N ILE A 78 2.29 7.80 -9.85
CA ILE A 78 2.35 8.32 -8.47
C ILE A 78 1.74 7.36 -7.44
N SER A 79 2.08 6.08 -7.55
CA SER A 79 1.69 5.06 -6.57
C SER A 79 2.55 5.13 -5.32
N GLY A 80 1.97 4.71 -4.19
CA GLY A 80 2.66 4.54 -2.92
C GLY A 80 2.19 3.27 -2.20
N ALA A 81 3.05 2.68 -1.38
CA ALA A 81 2.69 1.57 -0.50
C ALA A 81 2.52 2.05 0.94
N THR A 82 1.61 1.45 1.68
CA THR A 82 1.52 1.62 3.13
C THR A 82 2.47 0.64 3.81
N PHE A 83 3.36 1.14 4.65
CA PHE A 83 4.35 0.35 5.34
C PHE A 83 3.96 0.12 6.80
N ILE A 84 4.11 -1.12 7.26
CA ILE A 84 3.93 -1.51 8.66
C ILE A 84 5.32 -1.72 9.25
N LEU A 85 5.67 -0.94 10.27
CA LEU A 85 6.95 -1.02 10.94
C LEU A 85 6.82 -1.84 12.22
N MET A 86 7.67 -2.84 12.38
CA MET A 86 7.76 -3.65 13.58
C MET A 86 9.21 -3.76 14.06
N HIS A 87 9.42 -3.68 15.36
CA HIS A 87 10.75 -3.95 15.91
C HIS A 87 11.12 -5.42 15.71
N LEU A 88 12.36 -5.69 15.29
CA LEU A 88 12.85 -7.07 15.17
C LEU A 88 12.98 -7.76 16.54
N LYS A 89 13.36 -7.00 17.58
CA LYS A 89 13.35 -7.46 18.96
C LYS A 89 12.15 -6.89 19.69
N GLN A 90 11.30 -7.76 20.21
CA GLN A 90 10.04 -7.41 20.84
C GLN A 90 10.14 -7.45 22.35
N ASP A 91 9.83 -6.33 22.99
CA ASP A 91 9.77 -6.23 24.47
C ASP A 91 8.48 -6.83 25.03
N LYS A 92 7.42 -6.89 24.20
CA LYS A 92 6.10 -7.44 24.54
C LYS A 92 5.72 -8.54 23.54
N PRO A 93 6.30 -9.74 23.64
CA PRO A 93 6.12 -10.80 22.66
C PRO A 93 4.67 -11.26 22.47
N ALA A 94 3.85 -11.23 23.52
CA ALA A 94 2.44 -11.56 23.41
C ALA A 94 1.68 -10.56 22.53
N ASN A 95 1.94 -9.26 22.68
CA ASN A 95 1.32 -8.24 21.84
C ASN A 95 1.79 -8.36 20.39
N ALA A 96 3.07 -8.64 20.19
CA ALA A 96 3.62 -8.87 18.85
C ALA A 96 2.96 -10.08 18.17
N ALA A 97 2.74 -11.17 18.90
CA ALA A 97 2.03 -12.35 18.38
C ALA A 97 0.62 -12.00 17.90
N GLU A 98 -0.16 -11.28 18.71
CA GLU A 98 -1.52 -10.85 18.33
C GLU A 98 -1.50 -9.88 17.14
N THR A 99 -0.52 -8.98 17.08
CA THR A 99 -0.32 -8.08 15.94
C THR A 99 -0.05 -8.87 14.65
N LEU A 100 0.83 -9.87 14.69
CA LEU A 100 1.14 -10.72 13.54
C LEU A 100 -0.06 -11.59 13.13
N LYS A 101 -0.86 -12.09 14.09
CA LYS A 101 -2.12 -12.78 13.79
C LYS A 101 -3.10 -11.88 13.04
N PHE A 102 -3.25 -10.63 13.50
CA PHE A 102 -4.12 -9.66 12.85
C PHE A 102 -3.67 -9.42 11.40
N PHE A 103 -2.39 -9.15 11.15
CA PHE A 103 -1.91 -8.94 9.80
C PHE A 103 -1.95 -10.21 8.94
N ASN A 104 -1.72 -11.38 9.53
CA ASN A 104 -1.89 -12.64 8.81
C ASN A 104 -3.35 -12.82 8.37
N TRP A 105 -4.31 -12.53 9.25
CA TRP A 105 -5.73 -12.54 8.91
C TRP A 105 -6.05 -11.50 7.83
N ALA A 106 -5.53 -10.29 7.93
CA ALA A 106 -5.76 -9.22 6.96
C ALA A 106 -5.26 -9.60 5.55
N TYR A 107 -4.08 -10.21 5.44
CA TYR A 107 -3.56 -10.69 4.17
C TYR A 107 -4.34 -11.88 3.60
N THR A 108 -4.89 -12.74 4.47
CA THR A 108 -5.61 -13.94 4.03
C THR A 108 -7.07 -13.65 3.68
N ASN A 109 -7.74 -12.76 4.44
CA ASN A 109 -9.18 -12.55 4.38
C ASN A 109 -9.57 -11.09 4.07
N GLY A 110 -8.66 -10.13 4.21
CA GLY A 110 -8.96 -8.70 4.17
C GLY A 110 -8.98 -8.10 2.76
N ALA A 111 -8.67 -8.85 1.71
CA ALA A 111 -8.56 -8.32 0.35
C ALA A 111 -9.83 -7.60 -0.13
N LYS A 112 -11.01 -8.20 0.15
CA LYS A 112 -12.28 -7.57 -0.20
C LYS A 112 -12.51 -6.26 0.56
N ALA A 113 -12.24 -6.24 1.85
CA ALA A 113 -12.41 -5.04 2.67
C ALA A 113 -11.46 -3.90 2.23
N ALA A 114 -10.23 -4.23 1.83
CA ALA A 114 -9.30 -3.28 1.25
C ALA A 114 -9.85 -2.69 -0.07
N ALA A 115 -10.32 -3.54 -0.97
CA ALA A 115 -10.91 -3.11 -2.24
C ALA A 115 -12.18 -2.27 -2.04
N ASP A 116 -13.04 -2.62 -1.09
CA ASP A 116 -14.24 -1.84 -0.76
C ASP A 116 -13.90 -0.42 -0.24
N LEU A 117 -12.69 -0.23 0.30
CA LEU A 117 -12.13 1.05 0.73
C LEU A 117 -11.24 1.72 -0.31
N ASP A 118 -11.22 1.22 -1.54
CA ASP A 118 -10.39 1.72 -2.65
C ASP A 118 -8.87 1.59 -2.42
N TYR A 119 -8.46 0.60 -1.60
CA TYR A 119 -7.06 0.19 -1.48
C TYR A 119 -6.80 -1.08 -2.27
N VAL A 120 -5.57 -1.23 -2.74
CA VAL A 120 -5.15 -2.38 -3.54
C VAL A 120 -4.37 -3.37 -2.68
N PRO A 121 -4.85 -4.63 -2.54
CA PRO A 121 -4.10 -5.67 -1.84
C PRO A 121 -2.76 -5.95 -2.50
N MET A 122 -1.74 -6.28 -1.69
CA MET A 122 -0.44 -6.71 -2.21
C MET A 122 -0.55 -8.00 -3.01
N PRO A 123 0.27 -8.17 -4.08
CA PRO A 123 0.35 -9.43 -4.82
C PRO A 123 0.76 -10.61 -3.93
N ALA A 124 0.24 -11.80 -4.21
CA ALA A 124 0.50 -12.99 -3.41
C ALA A 124 2.00 -13.30 -3.18
N PRO A 125 2.92 -13.16 -4.16
CA PRO A 125 4.35 -13.36 -3.92
C PRO A 125 4.93 -12.38 -2.90
N VAL A 126 4.45 -11.14 -2.87
CA VAL A 126 4.87 -10.11 -1.90
C VAL A 126 4.38 -10.47 -0.51
N ILE A 127 3.12 -10.89 -0.37
CA ILE A 127 2.55 -11.37 0.90
C ILE A 127 3.37 -12.54 1.45
N ALA A 128 3.70 -13.51 0.63
CA ALA A 128 4.52 -14.66 1.03
C ALA A 128 5.92 -14.23 1.52
N ALA A 129 6.56 -13.27 0.85
CA ALA A 129 7.84 -12.72 1.27
C ALA A 129 7.73 -11.98 2.61
N ILE A 130 6.67 -11.18 2.81
CA ILE A 130 6.38 -10.49 4.07
C ILE A 130 6.20 -11.51 5.21
N GLN A 131 5.36 -12.52 5.03
CA GLN A 131 5.11 -13.55 6.05
C GLN A 131 6.38 -14.33 6.39
N LYS A 132 7.24 -14.60 5.41
CA LYS A 132 8.55 -15.24 5.63
C LYS A 132 9.45 -14.36 6.51
N SER A 133 9.47 -13.05 6.28
CA SER A 133 10.31 -12.11 7.05
C SER A 133 9.91 -12.03 8.53
N TRP A 134 8.67 -12.38 8.89
CA TRP A 134 8.24 -12.40 10.30
C TRP A 134 9.00 -13.41 11.17
N GLY A 135 9.66 -14.41 10.57
CA GLY A 135 10.57 -15.29 11.28
C GLY A 135 11.80 -14.61 11.88
N GLU A 136 12.10 -13.38 11.43
CA GLU A 136 13.18 -12.56 11.98
C GLU A 136 12.76 -11.78 13.22
N ILE A 137 11.45 -11.65 13.48
CA ILE A 137 10.90 -10.96 14.65
C ILE A 137 10.98 -11.89 15.86
N LYS A 138 11.73 -11.48 16.88
CA LYS A 138 12.08 -12.31 18.04
C LYS A 138 11.73 -11.64 19.36
N ASP A 139 11.60 -12.43 20.40
CA ASP A 139 11.50 -11.95 21.77
C ASP A 139 12.87 -11.53 22.34
N GLY A 140 12.90 -11.09 23.60
CA GLY A 140 14.12 -10.69 24.29
C GLY A 140 15.15 -11.80 24.46
N ALA A 141 14.72 -13.07 24.40
CA ALA A 141 15.58 -14.26 24.47
C ALA A 141 16.05 -14.75 23.08
N GLY A 142 15.65 -14.09 22.01
CA GLY A 142 16.02 -14.44 20.64
C GLY A 142 15.14 -15.53 20.00
N LYS A 143 14.03 -15.92 20.65
CA LYS A 143 13.08 -16.89 20.13
C LYS A 143 12.12 -16.22 19.15
N PRO A 144 11.86 -16.79 17.95
CA PRO A 144 10.87 -16.25 17.02
C PRO A 144 9.48 -16.14 17.65
N ILE A 145 8.76 -15.08 17.32
CA ILE A 145 7.38 -14.86 17.77
C ILE A 145 6.45 -15.83 17.03
N ALA A 146 5.75 -16.68 17.79
CA ALA A 146 4.72 -17.56 17.24
C ALA A 146 3.41 -16.79 17.06
N PHE A 147 2.80 -16.89 15.88
CA PHE A 147 1.55 -16.17 15.54
C PHE A 147 0.48 -17.06 14.87
N LYS A 148 0.62 -18.38 15.01
CA LYS A 148 -0.37 -19.37 14.51
C LYS A 148 -1.59 -19.44 15.40
#